data_222a032b5832ea39bcc39fcea361ca0c
#
_entry.id   222a032b5832ea39bcc39fcea361ca0c
#
_cell.length_a   1.000
_cell.length_b   1.000
_cell.length_c   1.000
_cell.angle_alpha   90.00
_cell.angle_beta   90.00
_cell.angle_gamma   90.00
#
_symmetry.space_group_name_H-M   'P 1'
#
loop_
_entity.id
_entity.type
_entity.pdbx_description
1 polymer ?
#
loop_
_entity_poly.entity_id
_entity_poly.type
_entity_poly.pdbx_seq_one_letter_code
_entity_poly.pdbx_strand_id
1 'polypeptide(L)'
;MTEEILKAAAKEHGHECPGLALGLRVSEIACEVFGWDKVPEDLTVTADRPACYVDGIRFMTGCSPKDGRMTFRNDGKWAFVFSSEGRKVSVELKNRPNFAAGREAMMESVLYGDRDELFNISDLV
;
A
#
# COMPACT_ATOMS: atom_id res chain seq x y z
N MET A 1 -11.54 1.21 3.46
CA MET A 1 -11.29 -0.05 2.69
C MET A 1 -12.48 -0.97 2.86
N THR A 2 -12.92 -1.61 1.81
CA THR A 2 -14.08 -2.48 1.86
C THR A 2 -13.67 -3.95 1.71
N GLU A 3 -14.50 -4.84 2.25
CA GLU A 3 -14.30 -6.28 2.11
C GLU A 3 -14.38 -6.72 0.64
N GLU A 4 -15.21 -6.06 -0.15
CA GLU A 4 -15.34 -6.33 -1.58
C GLU A 4 -14.05 -6.06 -2.35
N ILE A 5 -13.34 -4.98 -2.01
CA ILE A 5 -12.05 -4.64 -2.61
C ILE A 5 -11.02 -5.70 -2.24
N LEU A 6 -10.99 -6.11 -0.96
CA LEU A 6 -10.07 -7.16 -0.51
C LEU A 6 -10.31 -8.46 -1.27
N LYS A 7 -11.56 -8.88 -1.40
CA LYS A 7 -11.90 -10.12 -2.11
C LYS A 7 -11.54 -10.06 -3.59
N ALA A 8 -11.79 -8.93 -4.24
CA ALA A 8 -11.44 -8.76 -5.65
C ALA A 8 -9.93 -8.81 -5.87
N ALA A 9 -9.17 -8.13 -5.01
CA ALA A 9 -7.71 -8.13 -5.07
C ALA A 9 -7.14 -9.53 -4.78
N ALA A 10 -7.71 -10.21 -3.78
CA ALA A 10 -7.29 -11.57 -3.40
C ALA A 10 -7.51 -12.58 -4.53
N LYS A 11 -8.56 -12.40 -5.32
CA LYS A 11 -8.84 -13.27 -6.47
C LYS A 11 -7.72 -13.18 -7.51
N GLU A 12 -7.20 -11.98 -7.77
CA GLU A 12 -6.08 -11.78 -8.70
C GLU A 12 -4.76 -12.24 -8.09
N HIS A 13 -4.54 -12.00 -6.80
CA HIS A 13 -3.32 -12.37 -6.08
C HIS A 13 -3.23 -13.88 -5.82
N GLY A 14 -4.36 -14.53 -5.63
CA GLY A 14 -4.46 -15.97 -5.35
C GLY A 14 -4.89 -16.33 -3.93
N HIS A 15 -4.75 -15.42 -2.98
CA HIS A 15 -5.20 -15.62 -1.60
C HIS A 15 -5.30 -14.31 -0.84
N GLU A 16 -5.97 -14.31 0.30
CA GLU A 16 -5.98 -13.20 1.23
C GLU A 16 -4.77 -13.32 2.15
N CYS A 17 -4.01 -12.22 2.32
CA CYS A 17 -2.88 -12.18 3.24
C CYS A 17 -2.61 -10.76 3.74
N PRO A 18 -1.90 -10.63 4.88
CA PRO A 18 -1.60 -9.31 5.44
C PRO A 18 -0.78 -8.41 4.51
N GLY A 19 0.12 -9.00 3.71
CA GLY A 19 0.91 -8.24 2.74
C GLY A 19 0.03 -7.61 1.67
N LEU A 20 -0.91 -8.37 1.11
CA LEU A 20 -1.88 -7.85 0.16
C LEU A 20 -2.69 -6.70 0.78
N ALA A 21 -3.19 -6.91 1.99
CA ALA A 21 -3.94 -5.91 2.73
C ALA A 21 -3.13 -4.62 2.93
N LEU A 22 -1.84 -4.75 3.23
CA LEU A 22 -0.95 -3.60 3.39
C LEU A 22 -0.84 -2.80 2.09
N GLY A 23 -0.65 -3.47 0.97
CA GLY A 23 -0.58 -2.79 -0.34
C GLY A 23 -1.87 -2.04 -0.69
N LEU A 24 -3.01 -2.63 -0.39
CA LEU A 24 -4.32 -1.98 -0.59
C LEU A 24 -4.44 -0.74 0.31
N ARG A 25 -4.09 -0.86 1.59
CA ARG A 25 -4.25 0.23 2.55
C ARG A 25 -3.32 1.41 2.25
N VAL A 26 -2.04 1.18 1.98
CA VAL A 26 -1.11 2.28 1.70
C VAL A 26 -1.51 3.02 0.42
N SER A 27 -2.03 2.31 -0.57
CA SER A 27 -2.54 2.92 -1.79
C SER A 27 -3.78 3.78 -1.53
N GLU A 28 -4.70 3.30 -0.72
CA GLU A 28 -5.88 4.07 -0.30
C GLU A 28 -5.47 5.36 0.40
N ILE A 29 -4.52 5.27 1.34
CA ILE A 29 -4.02 6.43 2.08
C ILE A 29 -3.38 7.43 1.12
N ALA A 30 -2.56 6.96 0.19
CA ALA A 30 -1.93 7.85 -0.80
C ALA A 30 -2.98 8.57 -1.64
N CYS A 31 -4.00 7.88 -2.10
CA CYS A 31 -5.10 8.48 -2.86
C CYS A 31 -5.81 9.57 -2.06
N GLU A 32 -6.05 9.33 -0.78
CA GLU A 32 -6.69 10.31 0.10
C GLU A 32 -5.81 11.55 0.31
N VAL A 33 -4.51 11.35 0.56
CA VAL A 33 -3.57 12.45 0.82
C VAL A 33 -3.38 13.31 -0.43
N PHE A 34 -3.26 12.69 -1.59
CA PHE A 34 -3.16 13.42 -2.86
C PHE A 34 -4.49 14.07 -3.27
N GLY A 35 -5.60 13.52 -2.82
CA GLY A 35 -6.93 13.99 -3.20
C GLY A 35 -7.34 13.59 -4.61
N TRP A 36 -6.90 12.43 -5.09
CA TRP A 36 -7.22 11.98 -6.44
C TRP A 36 -8.62 11.40 -6.55
N ASP A 37 -9.35 11.81 -7.57
CA ASP A 37 -10.55 11.12 -8.02
C ASP A 37 -10.17 9.95 -8.93
N LYS A 38 -9.10 10.12 -9.67
CA LYS A 38 -8.56 9.13 -10.60
C LYS A 38 -7.04 9.09 -10.45
N VAL A 39 -6.48 7.89 -10.46
CA VAL A 39 -5.03 7.69 -10.37
C VAL A 39 -4.31 8.35 -11.54
N PRO A 40 -3.33 9.25 -11.30
CA PRO A 40 -2.58 9.90 -12.38
C PRO A 40 -1.76 8.89 -13.20
N GLU A 41 -1.63 9.16 -14.49
CA GLU A 41 -0.84 8.31 -15.39
C GLU A 41 0.66 8.35 -15.08
N ASP A 42 1.15 9.45 -14.49
CA ASP A 42 2.56 9.62 -14.13
C ASP A 42 2.91 9.09 -12.75
N LEU A 43 1.96 8.48 -12.04
CA LEU A 43 2.21 7.93 -10.70
C LEU A 43 3.30 6.87 -10.73
N THR A 44 4.29 7.02 -9.84
CA THR A 44 5.30 5.99 -9.58
C THR A 44 5.30 5.65 -8.09
N VAL A 45 5.69 4.42 -7.78
CA VAL A 45 5.75 3.92 -6.41
C VAL A 45 7.13 3.33 -6.14
N THR A 46 7.70 3.65 -5.00
CA THR A 46 8.94 3.03 -4.53
C THR A 46 8.68 2.30 -3.23
N ALA A 47 9.08 1.04 -3.17
CA ALA A 47 8.90 0.17 -2.01
C ALA A 47 10.24 -0.47 -1.62
N ASP A 48 10.25 -1.34 -0.61
CA ASP A 48 11.47 -2.03 -0.19
C ASP A 48 11.87 -3.11 -1.18
N ARG A 49 11.03 -4.11 -1.36
CA ARG A 49 11.31 -5.30 -2.19
C ARG A 49 10.02 -5.90 -2.74
N PRO A 50 10.12 -6.79 -3.74
CA PRO A 50 8.93 -7.52 -4.21
C PRO A 50 8.33 -8.38 -3.08
N ALA A 51 7.05 -8.21 -2.83
CA ALA A 51 6.29 -8.94 -1.82
C ALA A 51 4.81 -8.89 -2.18
N CYS A 52 3.95 -9.49 -1.34
CA CYS A 52 2.51 -9.53 -1.60
C CYS A 52 1.88 -8.15 -1.74
N TYR A 53 2.42 -7.13 -1.09
CA TYR A 53 1.89 -5.76 -1.20
C TYR A 53 2.00 -5.18 -2.63
N VAL A 54 2.91 -5.70 -3.46
CA VAL A 54 3.02 -5.28 -4.87
C VAL A 54 1.69 -5.49 -5.59
N ASP A 55 1.05 -6.63 -5.39
CA ASP A 55 -0.23 -6.93 -6.04
C ASP A 55 -1.36 -6.02 -5.52
N GLY A 56 -1.33 -5.68 -4.23
CA GLY A 56 -2.28 -4.73 -3.65
C GLY A 56 -2.13 -3.32 -4.23
N ILE A 57 -0.90 -2.85 -4.36
CA ILE A 57 -0.62 -1.54 -4.95
C ILE A 57 -1.04 -1.54 -6.43
N ARG A 58 -0.69 -2.59 -7.17
CA ARG A 58 -1.07 -2.72 -8.58
C ARG A 58 -2.59 -2.73 -8.75
N PHE A 59 -3.29 -3.45 -7.90
CA PHE A 59 -4.76 -3.50 -7.93
C PHE A 59 -5.38 -2.11 -7.76
N MET A 60 -4.86 -1.32 -6.82
CA MET A 60 -5.40 0.00 -6.50
C MET A 60 -4.95 1.09 -7.47
N THR A 61 -3.72 1.03 -7.98
CA THR A 61 -3.11 2.13 -8.73
C THR A 61 -2.79 1.80 -10.19
N GLY A 62 -2.68 0.53 -10.53
CA GLY A 62 -2.21 0.09 -11.84
C GLY A 62 -0.70 0.11 -12.00
N CYS A 63 0.04 0.59 -11.00
CA CYS A 63 1.51 0.62 -11.05
C CYS A 63 2.08 -0.77 -10.78
N SER A 64 3.07 -1.18 -11.56
CA SER A 64 3.73 -2.47 -11.38
C SER A 64 5.22 -2.37 -11.74
N PRO A 65 6.04 -3.36 -11.31
CA PRO A 65 7.44 -3.42 -11.75
C PRO A 65 7.56 -3.63 -13.25
N LYS A 66 6.62 -4.33 -13.88
CA LYS A 66 6.65 -4.63 -15.31
C LYS A 66 6.55 -3.40 -16.19
N ASP A 67 5.74 -2.42 -15.78
CA ASP A 67 5.56 -1.19 -16.56
C ASP A 67 6.55 -0.09 -16.17
N GLY A 68 7.51 -0.41 -15.28
CA GLY A 68 8.52 0.55 -14.83
C GLY A 68 8.01 1.59 -13.84
N ARG A 69 6.77 1.48 -13.38
CA ARG A 69 6.16 2.45 -12.48
C ARG A 69 6.30 2.08 -11.00
N MET A 70 6.94 0.95 -10.72
CA MET A 70 7.27 0.53 -9.36
C MET A 70 8.73 0.12 -9.29
N THR A 71 9.47 0.69 -8.34
CA THR A 71 10.89 0.40 -8.11
C THR A 71 11.12 0.02 -6.65
N PHE A 72 12.28 -0.57 -6.36
CA PHE A 72 12.59 -1.09 -5.04
C PHE A 72 13.93 -0.54 -4.55
N ARG A 73 13.98 -0.19 -3.24
CA ARG A 73 15.18 0.35 -2.59
C ARG A 73 16.07 -0.73 -1.96
N ASN A 74 15.48 -1.86 -1.56
CA ASN A 74 16.16 -2.93 -0.80
C ASN A 74 16.78 -2.42 0.52
N ASP A 75 16.04 -1.63 1.27
CA ASP A 75 16.53 -1.01 2.51
C ASP A 75 15.90 -1.58 3.79
N GLY A 76 15.00 -2.55 3.67
CA GLY A 76 14.31 -3.17 4.80
C GLY A 76 13.27 -2.29 5.47
N LYS A 77 13.00 -1.10 4.95
CA LYS A 77 12.01 -0.18 5.51
C LYS A 77 10.63 -0.43 4.92
N TRP A 78 9.64 -0.48 5.77
CA TRP A 78 8.23 -0.66 5.38
C TRP A 78 7.60 0.69 5.01
N ALA A 79 8.28 1.43 4.13
CA ALA A 79 7.85 2.74 3.66
C ALA A 79 7.58 2.69 2.16
N PHE A 80 6.47 3.27 1.77
CA PHE A 80 6.02 3.32 0.37
C PHE A 80 5.96 4.78 -0.06
N VAL A 81 6.70 5.11 -1.11
CA VAL A 81 6.75 6.49 -1.62
C VAL A 81 5.96 6.56 -2.93
N PHE A 82 4.93 7.36 -2.92
CA PHE A 82 4.07 7.62 -4.10
C PHE A 82 4.43 8.99 -4.66
N SER A 83 4.76 9.04 -5.95
CA SER A 83 5.21 10.28 -6.61
C SER A 83 4.36 10.58 -7.83
N SER A 84 3.90 11.81 -7.96
CA SER A 84 3.15 12.30 -9.11
C SER A 84 3.29 13.82 -9.20
N GLU A 85 3.57 14.32 -10.39
CA GLU A 85 3.64 15.76 -10.68
C GLU A 85 4.56 16.55 -9.73
N GLY A 86 5.71 15.95 -9.39
CA GLY A 86 6.69 16.60 -8.51
C GLY A 86 6.36 16.51 -7.02
N ARG A 87 5.23 15.96 -6.66
CA ARG A 87 4.82 15.75 -5.26
C ARG A 87 5.11 14.31 -4.85
N LYS A 88 5.62 14.14 -3.64
CA LYS A 88 5.92 12.81 -3.07
C LYS A 88 5.23 12.67 -1.74
N VAL A 89 4.59 11.52 -1.53
CA VAL A 89 3.98 11.15 -0.25
C VAL A 89 4.57 9.83 0.19
N SER A 90 5.12 9.80 1.41
CA SER A 90 5.62 8.58 2.04
C SER A 90 4.61 8.07 3.05
N VAL A 91 4.26 6.80 2.93
CA VAL A 91 3.40 6.09 3.87
C VAL A 91 4.23 4.96 4.48
N GLU A 92 4.59 5.10 5.74
CA GLU A 92 5.44 4.14 6.43
C GLU A 92 4.66 3.43 7.54
N LEU A 93 4.73 2.09 7.56
CA LEU A 93 4.14 1.30 8.63
C LEU A 93 5.03 1.43 9.89
N LYS A 94 4.54 2.14 10.91
CA LYS A 94 5.30 2.38 12.15
C LYS A 94 4.96 1.40 13.26
N ASN A 95 3.70 0.95 13.31
CA ASN A 95 3.24 0.00 14.32
C ASN A 95 2.75 -1.26 13.62
N ARG A 96 3.60 -2.30 13.66
CA ARG A 96 3.21 -3.57 13.05
C ARG A 96 2.07 -4.21 13.83
N PRO A 97 1.07 -4.78 13.15
CA PRO A 97 0.03 -5.54 13.80
C PRO A 97 0.62 -6.69 14.62
N ASN A 98 -0.07 -7.09 15.68
CA ASN A 98 0.38 -8.18 16.53
C ASN A 98 0.27 -9.52 15.80
N PHE A 99 1.41 -10.09 15.42
CA PHE A 99 1.47 -11.38 14.74
C PHE A 99 0.91 -12.53 15.59
N ALA A 100 0.99 -12.41 16.93
CA ALA A 100 0.46 -13.44 17.82
C ALA A 100 -1.08 -13.52 17.80
N ALA A 101 -1.75 -12.47 17.35
CA ALA A 101 -3.21 -12.44 17.23
C ALA A 101 -3.76 -13.22 16.04
N GLY A 102 -2.87 -13.66 15.13
CA GLY A 102 -3.25 -14.42 13.95
C GLY A 102 -3.41 -13.59 12.69
N ARG A 103 -3.47 -14.29 11.57
CA ARG A 103 -3.50 -13.68 10.24
C ARG A 103 -4.71 -12.79 9.98
N GLU A 104 -5.90 -13.25 10.38
CA GLU A 104 -7.13 -12.48 10.18
C GLU A 104 -7.13 -11.18 10.99
N ALA A 105 -6.67 -11.25 12.24
CA ALA A 105 -6.57 -10.07 13.09
C ALA A 105 -5.57 -9.06 12.55
N MET A 106 -4.46 -9.53 11.97
CA MET A 106 -3.48 -8.66 11.29
C MET A 106 -4.10 -7.96 10.10
N MET A 107 -4.84 -8.69 9.27
CA MET A 107 -5.50 -8.13 8.10
C MET A 107 -6.52 -7.07 8.50
N GLU A 108 -7.34 -7.34 9.50
CA GLU A 108 -8.31 -6.37 10.00
C GLU A 108 -7.64 -5.10 10.54
N SER A 109 -6.56 -5.25 11.30
CA SER A 109 -5.81 -4.11 11.81
C SER A 109 -5.25 -3.24 10.67
N VAL A 110 -4.67 -3.87 9.65
CA VAL A 110 -4.08 -3.16 8.52
C VAL A 110 -5.16 -2.46 7.70
N LEU A 111 -6.29 -3.12 7.44
CA LEU A 111 -7.36 -2.59 6.58
C LEU A 111 -8.20 -1.52 7.27
N TYR A 112 -8.50 -1.71 8.55
CA TYR A 112 -9.51 -0.92 9.26
C TYR A 112 -9.00 -0.19 10.49
N GLY A 113 -7.74 -0.44 10.88
CA GLY A 113 -7.15 0.23 12.04
C GLY A 113 -6.96 1.71 11.81
N ASP A 114 -6.70 2.45 12.90
CA ASP A 114 -6.47 3.89 12.83
C ASP A 114 -5.24 4.20 11.99
N ARG A 115 -5.44 5.01 10.96
CA ARG A 115 -4.41 5.40 10.00
C ARG A 115 -3.20 6.04 10.67
N ASP A 116 -3.46 6.96 11.60
CA ASP A 116 -2.40 7.73 12.25
C ASP A 116 -1.65 6.91 13.31
N GLU A 117 -2.29 5.88 13.88
CA GLU A 117 -1.61 4.96 14.79
C GLU A 117 -0.71 3.97 14.06
N LEU A 118 -1.14 3.50 12.88
CA LEU A 118 -0.44 2.46 12.13
C LEU A 118 0.64 3.03 11.22
N PHE A 119 0.41 4.20 10.65
CA PHE A 119 1.28 4.75 9.61
C PHE A 119 1.81 6.13 9.94
N ASN A 120 3.05 6.34 9.53
CA ASN A 120 3.68 7.66 9.52
C ASN A 120 3.55 8.20 8.10
N ILE A 121 2.80 9.28 7.92
CA ILE A 121 2.51 9.84 6.61
C ILE A 121 3.23 11.17 6.48
N SER A 122 4.07 11.28 5.45
CA SER A 122 4.89 12.46 5.21
C SER A 122 4.70 12.96 3.78
N ASP A 123 4.40 14.23 3.63
CA ASP A 123 4.33 14.89 2.34
C ASP A 123 5.71 15.47 2.05
N LEU A 124 6.41 14.90 1.07
CA LEU A 124 7.81 15.19 0.78
C LEU A 124 7.98 16.13 -0.43
N VAL A 125 7.25 17.17 -0.46
CA VAL A 125 7.32 18.15 -1.59
C VAL A 125 8.65 18.87 -1.62
#